data_ae8d6f1ac83b49ce15142e66ecec5bba
#
_entry.id   ae8d6f1ac83b49ce15142e66ecec5bba
#
_cell.length_a   1.000
_cell.length_b   1.000
_cell.length_c   1.000
_cell.angle_alpha   90.00
_cell.angle_beta   90.00
_cell.angle_gamma   90.00
#
_symmetry.space_group_name_H-M   'P 1'
#
loop_
_entity.id
_entity.type
_entity.pdbx_description
1 polymer ?
#
loop_
_entity_poly.entity_id
_entity_poly.type
_entity_poly.pdbx_seq_one_letter_code
_entity_poly.pdbx_strand_id
1 'polypeptide(L)'
;MTFPDGMPEPASAATALPETTLREMTWRDIEDLAALEVALFADDAWSQRSWWAELAGRPRRSYVVAEQSGTVVGYAGVDCAGEVADVMTIAVAPAAQGQGLGAVLLHWLIAEAQRAGAQHLMLEVRADNRVAQRLYCATGFATVSVRRKYYQPGDVDALIMRMHLWDMTEDPAEDPTDSTTENGPK
;
A
#
# COMPACT_ATOMS: atom_id res chain seq x y z
N MET A 1 -24.06 10.02 -57.62
CA MET A 1 -23.38 8.86 -57.05
C MET A 1 -23.52 8.99 -55.53
N THR A 2 -24.53 8.32 -54.99
CA THR A 2 -25.03 8.48 -53.60
C THR A 2 -24.33 7.41 -52.75
N PHE A 3 -23.65 7.82 -51.69
CA PHE A 3 -23.08 6.89 -50.69
C PHE A 3 -24.16 6.37 -49.76
N PRO A 4 -24.17 5.07 -49.42
CA PRO A 4 -25.16 4.53 -48.51
C PRO A 4 -24.85 4.91 -47.06
N ASP A 5 -25.89 5.40 -46.44
CA ASP A 5 -26.03 5.67 -45.00
C ASP A 5 -26.05 4.34 -44.22
N GLY A 6 -25.34 4.27 -43.08
CA GLY A 6 -25.54 3.14 -42.15
C GLY A 6 -24.28 2.35 -41.79
N MET A 7 -23.21 3.02 -41.36
CA MET A 7 -22.23 2.36 -40.49
C MET A 7 -22.61 2.61 -39.03
N PRO A 8 -22.76 1.55 -38.22
CA PRO A 8 -22.93 1.75 -36.76
C PRO A 8 -21.62 2.31 -36.21
N GLU A 9 -21.72 3.42 -35.46
CA GLU A 9 -20.62 3.91 -34.64
C GLU A 9 -20.14 2.77 -33.73
N PRO A 10 -18.81 2.57 -33.56
CA PRO A 10 -18.30 1.66 -32.57
C PRO A 10 -18.67 2.23 -31.18
N ALA A 11 -19.61 1.56 -30.51
CA ALA A 11 -19.92 1.83 -29.13
C ALA A 11 -18.64 1.61 -28.31
N SER A 12 -17.88 2.66 -28.10
CA SER A 12 -16.82 2.73 -27.10
C SER A 12 -17.49 2.78 -25.73
N ALA A 13 -17.98 1.63 -25.26
CA ALA A 13 -18.24 1.41 -23.86
C ALA A 13 -16.88 1.23 -23.17
N ALA A 14 -16.12 2.32 -23.04
CA ALA A 14 -15.13 2.40 -21.99
C ALA A 14 -15.93 2.30 -20.69
N THR A 15 -16.01 1.10 -20.12
CA THR A 15 -16.57 0.89 -18.79
C THR A 15 -15.72 1.75 -17.84
N ALA A 16 -16.24 2.91 -17.48
CA ALA A 16 -15.59 3.76 -16.49
C ALA A 16 -15.41 2.89 -15.24
N LEU A 17 -14.18 2.83 -14.72
CA LEU A 17 -13.89 2.12 -13.48
C LEU A 17 -14.81 2.72 -12.41
N PRO A 18 -15.42 1.91 -11.54
CA PRO A 18 -16.29 2.42 -10.50
C PRO A 18 -15.50 3.39 -9.62
N GLU A 19 -16.12 4.52 -9.31
CA GLU A 19 -15.52 5.53 -8.44
C GLU A 19 -15.14 4.87 -7.11
N THR A 20 -13.86 4.97 -6.75
CA THR A 20 -13.32 4.40 -5.52
C THR A 20 -13.01 5.53 -4.55
N THR A 21 -13.59 5.47 -3.37
CA THR A 21 -13.30 6.40 -2.27
C THR A 21 -12.46 5.73 -1.20
N LEU A 22 -11.46 6.47 -0.68
CA LEU A 22 -10.73 6.06 0.53
C LEU A 22 -11.32 6.80 1.73
N ARG A 23 -11.60 6.07 2.79
CA ARG A 23 -12.04 6.63 4.07
C ARG A 23 -11.41 5.91 5.24
N GLU A 24 -11.34 6.59 6.37
CA GLU A 24 -10.89 5.97 7.61
C GLU A 24 -11.78 4.78 7.97
N MET A 25 -11.14 3.67 8.39
CA MET A 25 -11.82 2.50 8.92
C MET A 25 -12.59 2.85 10.20
N THR A 26 -13.77 2.31 10.35
CA THR A 26 -14.59 2.42 11.57
C THR A 26 -14.94 1.05 12.12
N TRP A 27 -15.50 0.98 13.30
CA TRP A 27 -15.98 -0.28 13.88
C TRP A 27 -17.08 -0.96 13.04
N ARG A 28 -17.80 -0.19 12.21
CA ARG A 28 -18.87 -0.71 11.32
C ARG A 28 -18.32 -1.55 10.19
N ASP A 29 -17.04 -1.36 9.84
CA ASP A 29 -16.39 -2.08 8.74
C ASP A 29 -15.87 -3.46 9.17
N ILE A 30 -15.84 -3.76 10.48
CA ILE A 30 -15.21 -4.97 11.03
C ILE A 30 -15.81 -6.25 10.47
N GLU A 31 -17.12 -6.30 10.29
CA GLU A 31 -17.80 -7.48 9.75
C GLU A 31 -17.40 -7.74 8.30
N ASP A 32 -17.42 -6.70 7.46
CA ASP A 32 -17.05 -6.77 6.03
C ASP A 32 -15.55 -7.11 5.88
N LEU A 33 -14.69 -6.49 6.71
CA LEU A 33 -13.25 -6.74 6.71
C LEU A 33 -12.94 -8.19 7.11
N ALA A 34 -13.57 -8.70 8.15
CA ALA A 34 -13.37 -10.09 8.57
C ALA A 34 -13.86 -11.09 7.50
N ALA A 35 -14.95 -10.80 6.79
CA ALA A 35 -15.42 -11.61 5.68
C ALA A 35 -14.44 -11.56 4.50
N LEU A 36 -13.89 -10.40 4.19
CA LEU A 36 -12.91 -10.23 3.12
C LEU A 36 -11.58 -10.93 3.45
N GLU A 37 -11.12 -10.86 4.70
CA GLU A 37 -9.95 -11.62 5.19
C GLU A 37 -10.10 -13.13 4.96
N VAL A 38 -11.22 -13.72 5.34
CA VAL A 38 -11.48 -15.14 5.11
C VAL A 38 -11.44 -15.50 3.62
N ALA A 39 -11.93 -14.63 2.76
CA ALA A 39 -11.92 -14.84 1.31
C ALA A 39 -10.51 -14.74 0.70
N LEU A 40 -9.62 -13.93 1.30
CA LEU A 40 -8.28 -13.65 0.77
C LEU A 40 -7.17 -14.48 1.45
N PHE A 41 -7.29 -14.74 2.75
CA PHE A 41 -6.24 -15.30 3.61
C PHE A 41 -6.79 -16.42 4.49
N ALA A 42 -7.39 -17.44 3.89
CA ALA A 42 -8.14 -18.49 4.59
C ALA A 42 -7.41 -19.11 5.80
N ASP A 43 -6.06 -19.23 5.73
CA ASP A 43 -5.25 -19.85 6.79
C ASP A 43 -4.80 -18.84 7.88
N ASP A 44 -4.73 -17.54 7.54
CA ASP A 44 -4.20 -16.48 8.41
C ASP A 44 -5.19 -15.30 8.57
N ALA A 45 -6.46 -15.50 8.27
CA ALA A 45 -7.48 -14.47 8.29
C ALA A 45 -7.62 -13.81 9.68
N TRP A 46 -7.61 -12.49 9.71
CA TRP A 46 -7.89 -11.76 10.93
C TRP A 46 -9.35 -11.87 11.33
N SER A 47 -9.57 -12.31 12.56
CA SER A 47 -10.91 -12.39 13.13
C SER A 47 -11.47 -11.00 13.46
N GLN A 48 -12.79 -10.91 13.67
CA GLN A 48 -13.39 -9.68 14.18
C GLN A 48 -12.72 -9.21 15.48
N ARG A 49 -12.32 -10.14 16.36
CA ARG A 49 -11.60 -9.81 17.60
C ARG A 49 -10.24 -9.15 17.30
N SER A 50 -9.52 -9.65 16.29
CA SER A 50 -8.26 -9.05 15.86
C SER A 50 -8.48 -7.63 15.35
N TRP A 51 -9.50 -7.41 14.52
CA TRP A 51 -9.87 -6.08 14.02
C TRP A 51 -10.25 -5.10 15.13
N TRP A 52 -10.97 -5.55 16.16
CA TRP A 52 -11.25 -4.72 17.34
C TRP A 52 -9.98 -4.32 18.08
N ALA A 53 -9.01 -5.24 18.22
CA ALA A 53 -7.73 -4.95 18.87
C ALA A 53 -6.90 -3.94 18.04
N GLU A 54 -6.92 -4.06 16.71
CA GLU A 54 -6.26 -3.12 15.82
C GLU A 54 -6.86 -1.71 15.91
N LEU A 55 -8.19 -1.61 15.89
CA LEU A 55 -8.89 -0.34 16.02
C LEU A 55 -8.63 0.33 17.38
N ALA A 56 -8.46 -0.45 18.45
CA ALA A 56 -8.09 0.05 19.78
C ALA A 56 -6.65 0.57 19.86
N GLY A 57 -5.79 0.25 18.89
CA GLY A 57 -4.39 0.70 18.82
C GLY A 57 -4.20 2.15 18.38
N ARG A 58 -5.28 2.89 18.09
CA ARG A 58 -5.23 4.32 17.75
C ARG A 58 -4.68 5.18 18.87
N PRO A 59 -3.99 6.30 18.55
CA PRO A 59 -3.72 6.85 17.21
C PRO A 59 -2.49 6.24 16.51
N ARG A 60 -1.73 5.38 17.20
CA ARG A 60 -0.51 4.78 16.66
C ARG A 60 -0.78 3.93 15.42
N ARG A 61 -1.90 3.18 15.45
CA ARG A 61 -2.36 2.35 14.34
C ARG A 61 -3.44 3.08 13.55
N SER A 62 -3.21 3.20 12.26
CA SER A 62 -4.14 3.84 11.31
C SER A 62 -4.58 2.84 10.25
N TYR A 63 -5.87 2.85 9.95
CA TYR A 63 -6.48 1.95 8.96
C TYR A 63 -7.38 2.73 8.01
N VAL A 64 -7.30 2.39 6.71
CA VAL A 64 -8.14 2.90 5.64
C VAL A 64 -8.90 1.78 4.97
N VAL A 65 -10.10 2.06 4.52
CA VAL A 65 -10.88 1.21 3.63
C VAL A 65 -11.10 1.89 2.29
N ALA A 66 -11.07 1.10 1.23
CA ALA A 66 -11.46 1.50 -0.10
C ALA A 66 -12.86 1.00 -0.38
N GLU A 67 -13.74 1.90 -0.79
CA GLU A 67 -15.16 1.63 -1.01
C GLU A 67 -15.54 1.92 -2.46
N GLN A 68 -16.28 1.02 -3.07
CA GLN A 68 -16.90 1.18 -4.38
C GLN A 68 -18.39 0.92 -4.26
N SER A 69 -19.21 1.90 -4.63
CA SER A 69 -20.69 1.79 -4.58
C SER A 69 -21.22 1.27 -3.23
N GLY A 70 -20.66 1.74 -2.12
CA GLY A 70 -21.07 1.34 -0.77
C GLY A 70 -20.54 -0.01 -0.29
N THR A 71 -19.65 -0.66 -1.05
CA THR A 71 -19.04 -1.94 -0.69
C THR A 71 -17.55 -1.77 -0.43
N VAL A 72 -17.03 -2.33 0.67
CA VAL A 72 -15.60 -2.36 0.96
C VAL A 72 -14.92 -3.33 -0.01
N VAL A 73 -14.00 -2.82 -0.83
CA VAL A 73 -13.27 -3.58 -1.86
C VAL A 73 -11.77 -3.66 -1.59
N GLY A 74 -11.29 -3.04 -0.53
CA GLY A 74 -9.89 -3.11 -0.13
C GLY A 74 -9.66 -2.37 1.18
N TYR A 75 -8.51 -2.61 1.79
CA TYR A 75 -8.10 -1.96 3.03
C TYR A 75 -6.58 -1.96 3.16
N ALA A 76 -6.09 -1.08 4.02
CA ALA A 76 -4.69 -1.05 4.41
C ALA A 76 -4.56 -0.55 5.85
N GLY A 77 -3.49 -0.97 6.52
CA GLY A 77 -3.19 -0.54 7.88
C GLY A 77 -1.70 -0.39 8.14
N VAL A 78 -1.34 0.61 8.95
CA VAL A 78 0.03 0.92 9.35
C VAL A 78 0.11 1.11 10.86
N ASP A 79 1.21 0.66 11.44
CA ASP A 79 1.61 0.93 12.83
C ASP A 79 2.78 1.91 12.83
N CYS A 80 2.58 3.12 13.37
CA CYS A 80 3.57 4.19 13.40
C CYS A 80 4.17 4.30 14.81
N ALA A 81 5.19 3.49 15.10
CA ALA A 81 5.81 3.38 16.43
C ALA A 81 7.13 4.17 16.56
N GLY A 82 7.27 5.32 15.91
CA GLY A 82 8.46 6.16 15.93
C GLY A 82 9.15 6.25 14.58
N GLU A 83 10.50 6.13 14.54
CA GLU A 83 11.27 6.27 13.29
C GLU A 83 10.99 5.19 12.25
N VAL A 84 10.45 4.06 12.66
CA VAL A 84 10.06 2.96 11.77
C VAL A 84 8.57 2.74 11.89
N ALA A 85 7.89 2.74 10.75
CA ALA A 85 6.51 2.32 10.62
C ALA A 85 6.44 0.94 9.96
N ASP A 86 5.44 0.15 10.34
CA ASP A 86 5.21 -1.19 9.81
C ASP A 86 3.87 -1.27 9.10
N VAL A 87 3.86 -1.77 7.86
CA VAL A 87 2.62 -2.13 7.18
C VAL A 87 2.04 -3.36 7.87
N MET A 88 0.89 -3.20 8.51
CA MET A 88 0.20 -4.27 9.22
C MET A 88 -0.51 -5.21 8.26
N THR A 89 -1.18 -4.64 7.25
CA THR A 89 -1.89 -5.37 6.22
C THR A 89 -2.18 -4.48 5.02
N ILE A 90 -2.34 -5.07 3.85
CA ILE A 90 -2.85 -4.44 2.63
C ILE A 90 -3.53 -5.49 1.77
N ALA A 91 -4.77 -5.26 1.41
CA ALA A 91 -5.54 -6.21 0.62
C ALA A 91 -6.55 -5.54 -0.32
N VAL A 92 -6.82 -6.21 -1.43
CA VAL A 92 -7.81 -5.80 -2.44
C VAL A 92 -8.65 -6.99 -2.81
N ALA A 93 -9.97 -6.84 -2.77
CA ALA A 93 -10.94 -7.85 -3.17
C ALA A 93 -10.66 -8.34 -4.61
N PRO A 94 -10.83 -9.65 -4.91
CA PRO A 94 -10.51 -10.19 -6.23
C PRO A 94 -11.18 -9.43 -7.39
N ALA A 95 -12.43 -9.00 -7.21
CA ALA A 95 -13.18 -8.25 -8.21
C ALA A 95 -12.63 -6.83 -8.49
N ALA A 96 -11.85 -6.27 -7.55
CA ALA A 96 -11.25 -4.92 -7.68
C ALA A 96 -9.74 -4.97 -7.97
N GLN A 97 -9.15 -6.15 -8.10
CA GLN A 97 -7.76 -6.31 -8.49
C GLN A 97 -7.52 -5.90 -9.95
N GLY A 98 -6.26 -5.56 -10.27
CA GLY A 98 -5.89 -5.13 -11.62
C GLY A 98 -6.31 -3.70 -11.99
N GLN A 99 -6.98 -2.98 -11.09
CA GLN A 99 -7.47 -1.61 -11.30
C GLN A 99 -6.55 -0.54 -10.66
N GLY A 100 -5.36 -0.90 -10.21
CA GLY A 100 -4.42 0.03 -9.56
C GLY A 100 -4.70 0.30 -8.07
N LEU A 101 -5.77 -0.27 -7.48
CA LEU A 101 -6.17 0.01 -6.12
C LEU A 101 -5.10 -0.34 -5.07
N GLY A 102 -4.34 -1.42 -5.30
CA GLY A 102 -3.21 -1.76 -4.42
C GLY A 102 -2.14 -0.67 -4.35
N ALA A 103 -1.87 0.02 -5.48
CA ALA A 103 -0.94 1.15 -5.49
C ALA A 103 -1.51 2.36 -4.73
N VAL A 104 -2.80 2.63 -4.88
CA VAL A 104 -3.50 3.72 -4.14
C VAL A 104 -3.42 3.49 -2.64
N LEU A 105 -3.70 2.27 -2.17
CA LEU A 105 -3.60 1.89 -0.76
C LEU A 105 -2.15 1.98 -0.25
N LEU A 106 -1.17 1.54 -1.04
CA LEU A 106 0.24 1.64 -0.67
C LEU A 106 0.71 3.10 -0.56
N HIS A 107 0.29 3.97 -1.47
CA HIS A 107 0.60 5.39 -1.36
C HIS A 107 -0.04 6.05 -0.12
N TRP A 108 -1.24 5.61 0.26
CA TRP A 108 -1.84 6.06 1.51
C TRP A 108 -1.01 5.63 2.74
N LEU A 109 -0.52 4.37 2.78
CA LEU A 109 0.36 3.88 3.86
C LEU A 109 1.65 4.71 3.96
N ILE A 110 2.26 5.04 2.82
CA ILE A 110 3.47 5.86 2.75
C ILE A 110 3.19 7.26 3.31
N ALA A 111 2.12 7.90 2.84
CA ALA A 111 1.74 9.24 3.29
C ALA A 111 1.43 9.28 4.80
N GLU A 112 0.77 8.25 5.32
CA GLU A 112 0.44 8.14 6.74
C GLU A 112 1.69 7.96 7.60
N ALA A 113 2.63 7.10 7.17
CA ALA A 113 3.91 6.91 7.85
C ALA A 113 4.76 8.20 7.85
N GLN A 114 4.82 8.91 6.72
CA GLN A 114 5.49 10.22 6.62
C GLN A 114 4.85 11.25 7.55
N ARG A 115 3.51 11.34 7.56
CA ARG A 115 2.76 12.25 8.43
C ARG A 115 3.02 11.98 9.93
N ALA A 116 3.27 10.73 10.28
CA ALA A 116 3.65 10.32 11.64
C ALA A 116 5.13 10.57 11.97
N GLY A 117 5.95 11.04 11.02
CA GLY A 117 7.37 11.31 11.20
C GLY A 117 8.28 10.08 11.11
N ALA A 118 7.79 8.97 10.55
CA ALA A 118 8.63 7.81 10.34
C ALA A 118 9.66 8.05 9.22
N GLN A 119 10.89 7.57 9.41
CA GLN A 119 11.97 7.64 8.44
C GLN A 119 11.99 6.42 7.51
N HIS A 120 11.38 5.32 7.96
CA HIS A 120 11.33 4.06 7.23
C HIS A 120 9.94 3.45 7.31
N LEU A 121 9.52 2.84 6.20
CA LEU A 121 8.33 1.98 6.17
C LEU A 121 8.78 0.55 5.86
N MET A 122 8.34 -0.39 6.70
CA MET A 122 8.66 -1.80 6.57
C MET A 122 7.43 -2.63 6.25
N LEU A 123 7.62 -3.75 5.57
CA LEU A 123 6.57 -4.73 5.33
C LEU A 123 7.16 -6.15 5.24
N GLU A 124 6.29 -7.13 5.47
CA GLU A 124 6.55 -8.54 5.21
C GLU A 124 5.68 -9.00 4.04
N VAL A 125 6.26 -9.74 3.11
CA VAL A 125 5.53 -10.30 1.97
C VAL A 125 5.95 -11.73 1.69
N ARG A 126 4.99 -12.58 1.37
CA ARG A 126 5.26 -13.97 0.96
C ARG A 126 6.17 -14.01 -0.27
N ALA A 127 7.18 -14.89 -0.25
CA ALA A 127 8.11 -15.04 -1.35
C ALA A 127 7.46 -15.55 -2.66
N ASP A 128 6.27 -16.16 -2.57
CA ASP A 128 5.47 -16.59 -3.71
C ASP A 128 4.52 -15.52 -4.24
N ASN A 129 4.26 -14.41 -3.51
CA ASN A 129 3.41 -13.31 -3.95
C ASN A 129 4.16 -12.34 -4.87
N ARG A 130 4.39 -12.77 -6.12
CA ARG A 130 5.12 -11.98 -7.13
C ARG A 130 4.42 -10.68 -7.52
N VAL A 131 3.09 -10.63 -7.40
CA VAL A 131 2.29 -9.44 -7.73
C VAL A 131 2.59 -8.32 -6.73
N ALA A 132 2.48 -8.62 -5.43
CA ALA A 132 2.78 -7.66 -4.37
C ALA A 132 4.25 -7.22 -4.39
N GLN A 133 5.20 -8.15 -4.58
CA GLN A 133 6.61 -7.82 -4.68
C GLN A 133 6.90 -6.81 -5.80
N ARG A 134 6.30 -6.99 -6.99
CA ARG A 134 6.45 -6.02 -8.09
C ARG A 134 5.91 -4.65 -7.73
N LEU A 135 4.75 -4.60 -7.07
CA LEU A 135 4.17 -3.36 -6.60
C LEU A 135 5.11 -2.64 -5.63
N TYR A 136 5.61 -3.34 -4.62
CA TYR A 136 6.51 -2.76 -3.61
C TYR A 136 7.84 -2.31 -4.21
N CYS A 137 8.46 -3.12 -5.05
CA CYS A 137 9.70 -2.73 -5.74
C CYS A 137 9.51 -1.51 -6.64
N ALA A 138 8.40 -1.45 -7.40
CA ALA A 138 8.08 -0.30 -8.26
C ALA A 138 7.84 1.00 -7.47
N THR A 139 7.49 0.89 -6.19
CA THR A 139 7.26 2.03 -5.28
C THR A 139 8.52 2.41 -4.49
N GLY A 140 9.63 1.65 -4.61
CA GLY A 140 10.91 1.98 -3.96
C GLY A 140 11.25 1.14 -2.74
N PHE A 141 10.49 0.09 -2.45
CA PHE A 141 10.89 -0.89 -1.43
C PHE A 141 12.01 -1.80 -1.92
N ALA A 142 12.96 -2.09 -1.04
CA ALA A 142 14.03 -3.07 -1.27
C ALA A 142 13.96 -4.19 -0.23
N THR A 143 14.26 -5.41 -0.65
CA THR A 143 14.37 -6.56 0.28
C THR A 143 15.62 -6.39 1.13
N VAL A 144 15.45 -6.37 2.45
CA VAL A 144 16.55 -6.24 3.43
C VAL A 144 16.85 -7.54 4.16
N SER A 145 15.89 -8.47 4.22
CA SER A 145 16.07 -9.76 4.89
C SER A 145 15.05 -10.79 4.39
N VAL A 146 15.30 -12.07 4.74
CA VAL A 146 14.40 -13.18 4.44
C VAL A 146 14.22 -14.03 5.68
N ARG A 147 12.97 -14.21 6.11
CA ARG A 147 12.60 -15.17 7.16
C ARG A 147 12.24 -16.49 6.51
N ARG A 148 13.04 -17.52 6.73
CA ARG A 148 12.82 -18.83 6.14
C ARG A 148 11.62 -19.54 6.75
N LYS A 149 10.79 -20.17 5.89
CA LYS A 149 9.65 -21.02 6.30
C LYS A 149 8.69 -20.32 7.26
N TYR A 150 8.46 -19.04 7.06
CA TYR A 150 7.68 -18.20 7.98
C TYR A 150 6.18 -18.46 7.86
N TYR A 151 5.66 -18.54 6.63
CA TYR A 151 4.23 -18.76 6.40
C TYR A 151 3.88 -20.24 6.36
N GLN A 152 2.88 -20.63 7.14
CA GLN A 152 2.35 -21.96 7.22
C GLN A 152 0.89 -22.00 6.68
N PRO A 153 0.38 -23.13 6.13
CA PRO A 153 1.14 -24.31 5.72
C PRO A 153 1.96 -24.04 4.45
N GLY A 154 2.99 -24.85 4.19
CA GLY A 154 3.76 -24.79 2.94
C GLY A 154 5.17 -24.23 3.06
N ASP A 155 5.61 -23.90 4.27
CA ASP A 155 6.99 -23.48 4.53
C ASP A 155 7.47 -22.32 3.61
N VAL A 156 6.57 -21.37 3.29
CA VAL A 156 6.88 -20.24 2.41
C VAL A 156 7.70 -19.20 3.16
N ASP A 157 8.80 -18.74 2.53
CA ASP A 157 9.63 -17.68 3.09
C ASP A 157 8.87 -16.33 3.09
N ALA A 158 9.17 -15.47 4.07
CA ALA A 158 8.79 -14.06 4.06
C ALA A 158 9.98 -13.21 3.62
N LEU A 159 9.74 -12.30 2.69
CA LEU A 159 10.67 -11.23 2.38
C LEU A 159 10.34 -10.03 3.28
N ILE A 160 11.35 -9.55 4.01
CA ILE A 160 11.25 -8.30 4.75
C ILE A 160 11.71 -7.21 3.80
N MET A 161 10.83 -6.25 3.52
CA MET A 161 11.14 -5.16 2.61
C MET A 161 11.07 -3.83 3.36
N ARG A 162 11.91 -2.88 2.94
CA ARG A 162 12.02 -1.55 3.55
C ARG A 162 12.06 -0.48 2.47
N MET A 163 11.37 0.62 2.73
CA MET A 163 11.46 1.87 1.99
C MET A 163 11.99 2.96 2.92
N HIS A 164 12.89 3.80 2.44
CA HIS A 164 13.27 5.04 3.12
C HIS A 164 12.24 6.11 2.76
N LEU A 165 11.66 6.74 3.78
CA LEU A 165 10.71 7.83 3.63
C LEU A 165 11.50 9.14 3.68
N TRP A 166 11.69 9.79 2.53
CA TRP A 166 12.37 11.07 2.46
C TRP A 166 11.55 12.14 3.20
N ASP A 167 12.20 12.93 4.01
CA ASP A 167 11.57 14.12 4.54
C ASP A 167 11.38 15.13 3.38
N MET A 168 10.13 15.39 3.02
CA MET A 168 9.79 16.36 1.96
C MET A 168 10.11 17.81 2.36
N THR A 169 10.70 18.02 3.54
CA THR A 169 11.12 19.33 4.03
C THR A 169 12.60 19.64 3.74
N GLU A 170 13.40 18.67 3.31
CA GLU A 170 14.76 18.93 2.86
C GLU A 170 14.77 19.20 1.35
N ASP A 171 14.88 20.49 1.01
CA ASP A 171 15.17 20.96 -0.35
C ASP A 171 16.54 20.40 -0.78
N PRO A 172 16.66 19.64 -1.92
CA PRO A 172 17.93 19.05 -2.34
C PRO A 172 18.95 20.04 -2.89
N ALA A 173 18.94 21.30 -2.47
CA ALA A 173 19.78 22.36 -2.95
C ALA A 173 20.66 22.97 -1.86
N GLU A 174 21.55 22.18 -1.24
CA GLU A 174 22.82 22.70 -0.73
C GLU A 174 23.89 21.61 -0.85
N ASP A 175 24.53 21.54 -2.02
CA ASP A 175 25.82 20.88 -2.21
C ASP A 175 26.92 21.81 -1.65
N PRO A 176 27.54 21.50 -0.49
CA PRO A 176 28.61 22.36 0.06
C PRO A 176 29.97 21.93 -0.50
N THR A 177 30.15 21.95 -1.82
CA THR A 177 31.45 21.78 -2.45
C THR A 177 31.73 22.93 -3.41
N ASP A 178 32.00 24.11 -2.86
CA ASP A 178 32.97 25.03 -3.49
C ASP A 178 33.61 25.96 -2.43
N SER A 179 34.67 25.47 -1.79
CA SER A 179 35.65 26.31 -1.13
C SER A 179 37.01 26.01 -1.74
N THR A 180 37.19 26.43 -2.98
CA THR A 180 38.52 26.59 -3.56
C THR A 180 39.19 27.77 -2.87
N THR A 181 39.97 27.52 -1.86
CA THR A 181 40.90 28.50 -1.30
C THR A 181 42.12 28.58 -2.21
N GLU A 182 42.09 29.53 -3.12
CA GLU A 182 43.34 30.05 -3.70
C GLU A 182 44.22 30.59 -2.58
N ASN A 183 45.37 29.99 -2.41
CA ASN A 183 46.47 30.62 -1.69
C ASN A 183 47.66 30.72 -2.68
N GLY A 184 47.78 31.92 -3.28
CA GLY A 184 48.89 32.30 -4.12
C GLY A 184 50.12 32.72 -3.28
N PRO A 185 51.31 32.74 -3.89
CA PRO A 185 52.59 32.69 -3.19
C PRO A 185 53.12 34.07 -2.77
N LYS A 186 53.81 34.07 -1.64
CA LYS A 186 54.94 34.94 -1.38
C LYS A 186 55.99 34.18 -0.53
#